data_722512174d465ae4edb265bc5e5ede73
#
_entry.id   722512174d465ae4edb265bc5e5ede73
#
_cell.length_a   1.000
_cell.length_b   1.000
_cell.length_c   1.000
_cell.angle_alpha   90.00
_cell.angle_beta   90.00
_cell.angle_gamma   90.00
#
_symmetry.space_group_name_H-M   'P 1'
#
loop_
_entity.id
_entity.type
_entity.pdbx_description
1 polymer ?
#
loop_
_entity_poly.entity_id
_entity_poly.type
_entity_poly.pdbx_seq_one_letter_code
_entity_poly.pdbx_strand_id
1 'polypeptide(L)'
;MTCAAVFTVSLIGSILYFHDLVLSLIAAIMLMRVAYMGLKGDSLKFLSAVEDSMDDFIHAYHAHNQSIDAAFYAVINSSSPVAGHWSTMYDYIQRAYAAEDPEVIQKEYYAIAPARILRNLYTCIYMTYKYGDSEKGGVSTFTENFYQIQQELVEKINNINRLRTDLFGERWFIILPVFALPLLSAYMLRYFAFEGFEMIEEFVNSPLGYTVEIICAAVSFLCYFVYERLSDDHILEPKQVDSWESRLLLKPKITAFIQRVIPYGSEKRDRLRKTLLQAGSVETVDAFTLRRYAMTLFILVVSVVSLTMNNIATVQSIRGNVYQGLAHDVYEEVLLSQNDTQVFIDEQLAADNRMLEYIDGIDGWYGKTEEEQREILLSYINDGFGYDYRGFEDDAVTRIISKADMIHMSSGMVNVWFVLIFTIGGFFAPLVIVYAQAALNKNAFIRDETADLQSTVLMLLSHKSTTPQKIVQWFANSAVLLMEPCCKAATYGDFSDMKAATNYKPFIQLSECAEYAYNGMDMNEAFADLKQKMLIQQRERMRVADNEVQNRISRVEVCSTLSLGAAMALYMFMPIFVAMIQLFMDFSTMM
;
A
#
# COMPACT_ATOMS: atom_id res chain seq x y z
N MET A 1 7.49 -13.77 -12.60
CA MET A 1 8.28 -14.83 -11.95
C MET A 1 9.16 -14.31 -10.83
N THR A 2 9.93 -13.25 -11.01
CA THR A 2 10.82 -12.68 -9.97
C THR A 2 10.12 -12.31 -8.66
N CYS A 3 8.95 -11.65 -8.69
CA CYS A 3 8.22 -11.27 -7.46
C CYS A 3 7.74 -12.49 -6.66
N ALA A 4 7.29 -13.56 -7.34
CA ALA A 4 6.87 -14.78 -6.67
C ALA A 4 8.06 -15.49 -5.99
N ALA A 5 9.21 -15.53 -6.65
CA ALA A 5 10.44 -16.09 -6.07
C ALA A 5 10.92 -15.27 -4.86
N VAL A 6 10.93 -13.94 -4.97
CA VAL A 6 11.27 -13.05 -3.84
C VAL A 6 10.31 -13.25 -2.68
N PHE A 7 9.00 -13.34 -2.93
CA PHE A 7 8.01 -13.60 -1.89
C PHE A 7 8.25 -14.94 -1.20
N THR A 8 8.48 -16.02 -1.97
CA THR A 8 8.73 -17.35 -1.39
C THR A 8 9.99 -17.38 -0.53
N VAL A 9 11.09 -16.80 -1.01
CA VAL A 9 12.35 -16.72 -0.25
C VAL A 9 12.17 -15.86 1.01
N SER A 10 11.50 -14.70 0.88
CA SER A 10 11.22 -13.83 2.03
C SER A 10 10.32 -14.51 3.04
N LEU A 11 9.31 -15.26 2.61
CA LEU A 11 8.40 -15.99 3.49
C LEU A 11 9.13 -17.09 4.26
N ILE A 12 9.95 -17.90 3.57
CA ILE A 12 10.74 -18.96 4.23
C ILE A 12 11.70 -18.34 5.24
N GLY A 13 12.43 -17.30 4.86
CA GLY A 13 13.35 -16.61 5.78
C GLY A 13 12.63 -15.99 6.98
N SER A 14 11.46 -15.41 6.76
CA SER A 14 10.64 -14.83 7.84
C SER A 14 10.07 -15.89 8.77
N ILE A 15 9.61 -17.04 8.26
CA ILE A 15 9.15 -18.15 9.11
C ILE A 15 10.27 -18.69 10.00
N LEU A 16 11.49 -18.80 9.46
CA LEU A 16 12.65 -19.24 10.24
C LEU A 16 13.07 -18.21 11.31
N TYR A 17 12.76 -16.93 11.11
CA TYR A 17 13.10 -15.86 12.04
C TYR A 17 12.04 -15.62 13.12
N PHE A 18 10.77 -15.52 12.72
CA PHE A 18 9.68 -15.18 13.63
C PHE A 18 9.08 -16.39 14.35
N HIS A 19 9.22 -17.58 13.78
CA HIS A 19 8.51 -18.80 14.22
C HIS A 19 6.98 -18.62 14.32
N ASP A 20 6.45 -17.54 13.76
CA ASP A 20 5.03 -17.17 13.70
C ASP A 20 4.60 -16.91 12.26
N LEU A 21 3.44 -17.42 11.86
CA LEU A 21 2.96 -17.36 10.49
C LEU A 21 2.42 -15.97 10.12
N VAL A 22 1.77 -15.27 11.06
CA VAL A 22 1.17 -13.94 10.80
C VAL A 22 2.27 -12.89 10.65
N LEU A 23 3.20 -12.84 11.59
CA LEU A 23 4.34 -11.93 11.53
C LEU A 23 5.22 -12.21 10.32
N SER A 24 5.47 -13.50 10.02
CA SER A 24 6.21 -13.92 8.83
C SER A 24 5.56 -13.47 7.54
N LEU A 25 4.22 -13.54 7.46
CA LEU A 25 3.49 -13.10 6.28
C LEU A 25 3.55 -11.58 6.12
N ILE A 26 3.36 -10.81 7.20
CA ILE A 26 3.48 -9.34 7.19
C ILE A 26 4.87 -8.94 6.73
N ALA A 27 5.91 -9.50 7.33
CA ALA A 27 7.30 -9.23 6.98
C ALA A 27 7.62 -9.62 5.52
N ALA A 28 7.17 -10.79 5.06
CA ALA A 28 7.39 -11.25 3.69
C ALA A 28 6.69 -10.34 2.67
N ILE A 29 5.47 -9.87 2.94
CA ILE A 29 4.77 -8.92 2.07
C ILE A 29 5.52 -7.59 2.03
N MET A 30 5.99 -7.08 3.16
CA MET A 30 6.76 -5.83 3.22
C MET A 30 8.07 -5.96 2.43
N LEU A 31 8.84 -7.03 2.63
CA LEU A 31 10.09 -7.27 1.89
C LEU A 31 9.85 -7.45 0.38
N MET A 32 8.80 -8.18 0.00
CA MET A 32 8.41 -8.32 -1.41
C MET A 32 8.10 -6.95 -2.03
N ARG A 33 7.39 -6.08 -1.30
CA ARG A 33 7.07 -4.72 -1.77
C ARG A 33 8.31 -3.85 -1.89
N VAL A 34 9.24 -3.92 -0.94
CA VAL A 34 10.55 -3.24 -1.02
C VAL A 34 11.32 -3.69 -2.25
N ALA A 35 11.39 -5.01 -2.49
CA ALA A 35 12.05 -5.57 -3.66
C ALA A 35 11.36 -5.18 -4.97
N TYR A 36 10.02 -5.17 -4.99
CA TYR A 36 9.25 -4.72 -6.14
C TYR A 36 9.51 -3.25 -6.48
N MET A 37 9.59 -2.36 -5.48
CA MET A 37 9.96 -0.96 -5.71
C MET A 37 11.37 -0.82 -6.29
N GLY A 38 12.30 -1.66 -5.86
CA GLY A 38 13.66 -1.70 -6.43
C GLY A 38 13.72 -2.24 -7.87
N LEU A 39 12.80 -3.14 -8.23
CA LEU A 39 12.69 -3.74 -9.57
C LEU A 39 11.81 -2.91 -10.52
N LYS A 40 10.90 -2.10 -9.99
CA LYS A 40 10.10 -1.14 -10.77
C LYS A 40 11.08 -0.18 -11.43
N GLY A 41 11.09 -0.16 -12.76
CA GLY A 41 12.03 0.63 -13.54
C GLY A 41 12.18 2.05 -13.01
N ASP A 42 13.39 2.54 -12.97
CA ASP A 42 13.69 3.85 -12.40
C ASP A 42 13.06 4.96 -13.25
N SER A 43 11.85 5.39 -12.83
CA SER A 43 11.10 6.45 -13.50
C SER A 43 11.92 7.73 -13.66
N LEU A 44 12.81 7.98 -12.70
CA LEU A 44 13.72 9.11 -12.72
C LEU A 44 14.75 8.99 -13.84
N LYS A 45 15.39 7.81 -13.99
CA LYS A 45 16.34 7.58 -15.09
C LYS A 45 15.67 7.70 -16.45
N PHE A 46 14.41 7.24 -16.54
CA PHE A 46 13.62 7.41 -17.76
C PHE A 46 13.38 8.88 -18.07
N LEU A 47 12.93 9.69 -17.09
CA LEU A 47 12.67 11.12 -17.28
C LEU A 47 13.93 11.90 -17.56
N SER A 48 15.04 11.60 -16.89
CA SER A 48 16.35 12.22 -17.18
C SER A 48 16.83 11.91 -18.60
N ALA A 49 16.66 10.66 -19.05
CA ALA A 49 17.00 10.30 -20.42
C ALA A 49 16.08 10.97 -21.46
N VAL A 50 14.81 11.26 -21.12
CA VAL A 50 13.92 12.08 -21.95
C VAL A 50 14.41 13.52 -22.01
N GLU A 51 14.81 14.13 -20.88
CA GLU A 51 15.37 15.47 -20.81
C GLU A 51 16.63 15.61 -21.69
N ASP A 52 17.61 14.71 -21.51
CA ASP A 52 18.83 14.69 -22.32
C ASP A 52 18.51 14.58 -23.81
N SER A 53 17.54 13.72 -24.18
CA SER A 53 17.13 13.55 -25.58
C SER A 53 16.35 14.75 -26.14
N MET A 54 15.70 15.54 -25.28
CA MET A 54 15.06 16.80 -25.68
C MET A 54 16.10 17.85 -26.05
N ASP A 55 17.21 17.95 -25.33
CA ASP A 55 18.33 18.83 -25.67
C ASP A 55 18.94 18.43 -27.01
N ASP A 56 19.17 17.15 -27.23
CA ASP A 56 19.68 16.64 -28.50
C ASP A 56 18.72 16.98 -29.68
N PHE A 57 17.40 16.83 -29.45
CA PHE A 57 16.38 17.11 -30.44
C PHE A 57 16.36 18.60 -30.84
N ILE A 58 16.32 19.52 -29.86
CA ILE A 58 16.26 20.95 -30.14
C ILE A 58 17.55 21.45 -30.79
N HIS A 59 18.70 20.92 -30.35
CA HIS A 59 19.99 21.23 -30.96
C HIS A 59 20.03 20.79 -32.43
N ALA A 60 19.60 19.58 -32.75
CA ALA A 60 19.53 19.09 -34.12
C ALA A 60 18.51 19.84 -34.97
N TYR A 61 17.37 20.25 -34.38
CA TYR A 61 16.37 21.08 -35.02
C TYR A 61 16.95 22.42 -35.51
N HIS A 62 17.68 23.09 -34.65
CA HIS A 62 18.34 24.37 -35.03
C HIS A 62 19.50 24.17 -36.02
N ALA A 63 20.30 23.11 -35.83
CA ALA A 63 21.43 22.82 -36.71
C ALA A 63 21.02 22.47 -38.16
N HIS A 64 19.82 21.94 -38.36
CA HIS A 64 19.31 21.51 -39.67
C HIS A 64 18.16 22.37 -40.19
N ASN A 65 18.29 23.69 -40.05
CA ASN A 65 17.32 24.68 -40.59
C ASN A 65 15.88 24.42 -40.14
N GLN A 66 15.67 24.16 -38.88
CA GLN A 66 14.35 23.91 -38.29
C GLN A 66 13.63 22.67 -38.86
N SER A 67 14.39 21.64 -39.27
CA SER A 67 13.83 20.39 -39.78
C SER A 67 13.50 19.43 -38.62
N ILE A 68 12.21 19.13 -38.46
CA ILE A 68 11.72 18.18 -37.47
C ILE A 68 12.20 16.75 -37.81
N ASP A 69 12.21 16.39 -39.12
CA ASP A 69 12.66 15.05 -39.54
C ASP A 69 14.14 14.83 -39.19
N ALA A 70 15.00 15.84 -39.45
CA ALA A 70 16.42 15.75 -39.09
C ALA A 70 16.62 15.64 -37.56
N ALA A 71 15.83 16.38 -36.78
CA ALA A 71 15.86 16.30 -35.34
C ALA A 71 15.46 14.89 -34.82
N PHE A 72 14.41 14.29 -35.38
CA PHE A 72 14.03 12.90 -35.05
C PHE A 72 15.14 11.91 -35.41
N TYR A 73 15.74 12.03 -36.61
CA TYR A 73 16.83 11.14 -37.02
C TYR A 73 18.04 11.22 -36.08
N ALA A 74 18.37 12.42 -35.57
CA ALA A 74 19.45 12.58 -34.63
C ALA A 74 19.19 11.85 -33.30
N VAL A 75 18.00 12.00 -32.73
CA VAL A 75 17.65 11.37 -31.45
C VAL A 75 17.41 9.85 -31.58
N ILE A 76 16.78 9.42 -32.67
CA ILE A 76 16.52 7.97 -32.90
C ILE A 76 17.82 7.19 -33.08
N ASN A 77 18.82 7.77 -33.73
CA ASN A 77 20.13 7.16 -33.92
C ASN A 77 21.10 7.37 -32.75
N SER A 78 20.69 8.06 -31.72
CA SER A 78 21.49 8.23 -30.51
C SER A 78 21.52 6.93 -29.68
N SER A 79 22.52 6.83 -28.78
CA SER A 79 22.60 5.72 -27.82
C SER A 79 21.65 5.87 -26.62
N SER A 80 20.71 6.80 -26.69
CA SER A 80 19.78 7.07 -25.59
C SER A 80 18.84 5.88 -25.33
N PRO A 81 18.60 5.51 -24.07
CA PRO A 81 17.66 4.44 -23.73
C PRO A 81 16.21 4.75 -24.13
N VAL A 82 15.89 6.02 -24.45
CA VAL A 82 14.56 6.45 -24.88
C VAL A 82 14.43 6.59 -26.41
N ALA A 83 15.47 6.30 -27.19
CA ALA A 83 15.47 6.37 -28.65
C ALA A 83 14.28 5.60 -29.28
N GLY A 84 13.94 4.43 -28.74
CA GLY A 84 12.78 3.65 -29.18
C GLY A 84 11.43 4.37 -28.99
N HIS A 85 11.29 5.19 -27.95
CA HIS A 85 10.08 5.98 -27.72
C HIS A 85 9.98 7.16 -28.70
N TRP A 86 11.11 7.78 -29.04
CA TRP A 86 11.16 8.81 -30.08
C TRP A 86 10.85 8.23 -31.47
N SER A 87 11.36 7.03 -31.78
CA SER A 87 11.03 6.34 -33.03
C SER A 87 9.54 6.04 -33.12
N THR A 88 8.94 5.53 -32.03
CA THR A 88 7.50 5.28 -31.97
C THR A 88 6.70 6.57 -32.13
N MET A 89 7.10 7.66 -31.44
CA MET A 89 6.45 8.96 -31.57
C MET A 89 6.48 9.48 -33.01
N TYR A 90 7.63 9.37 -33.67
CA TYR A 90 7.80 9.79 -35.06
C TYR A 90 6.92 9.02 -36.04
N ASP A 91 6.86 7.68 -35.89
CA ASP A 91 5.97 6.84 -36.68
C ASP A 91 4.50 7.25 -36.54
N TYR A 92 4.05 7.50 -35.32
CA TYR A 92 2.68 7.96 -35.07
C TYR A 92 2.43 9.39 -35.61
N ILE A 93 3.40 10.30 -35.57
CA ILE A 93 3.30 11.63 -36.18
C ILE A 93 3.15 11.52 -37.70
N GLN A 94 3.97 10.70 -38.37
CA GLN A 94 3.87 10.47 -39.81
C GLN A 94 2.52 9.85 -40.20
N ARG A 95 2.06 8.84 -39.44
CA ARG A 95 0.74 8.23 -39.65
C ARG A 95 -0.39 9.24 -39.48
N ALA A 96 -0.33 10.07 -38.44
CA ALA A 96 -1.33 11.11 -38.17
C ALA A 96 -1.32 12.22 -39.25
N TYR A 97 -0.15 12.53 -39.81
CA TYR A 97 -0.04 13.50 -40.91
C TYR A 97 -0.69 13.00 -42.19
N ALA A 98 -0.58 11.70 -42.48
CA ALA A 98 -1.15 11.07 -43.67
C ALA A 98 -2.63 10.65 -43.51
N ALA A 99 -3.17 10.63 -42.29
CA ALA A 99 -4.52 10.15 -42.02
C ALA A 99 -5.59 11.23 -42.28
N GLU A 100 -6.78 10.78 -42.68
CA GLU A 100 -7.98 11.63 -42.78
C GLU A 100 -8.43 12.07 -41.37
N ASP A 101 -8.40 11.13 -40.39
CA ASP A 101 -8.75 11.37 -38.99
C ASP A 101 -7.51 11.27 -38.08
N PRO A 102 -6.69 12.31 -37.96
CA PRO A 102 -5.47 12.31 -37.13
C PRO A 102 -5.74 12.11 -35.65
N GLU A 103 -6.95 12.41 -35.18
CA GLU A 103 -7.35 12.30 -33.79
C GLU A 103 -7.42 10.86 -33.29
N VAL A 104 -7.78 9.92 -34.17
CA VAL A 104 -7.78 8.48 -33.87
C VAL A 104 -6.33 8.01 -33.62
N ILE A 105 -5.41 8.41 -34.48
CA ILE A 105 -3.99 8.05 -34.37
C ILE A 105 -3.38 8.67 -33.10
N GLN A 106 -3.71 9.91 -32.80
CA GLN A 106 -3.32 10.57 -31.56
C GLN A 106 -3.79 9.79 -30.32
N LYS A 107 -5.06 9.40 -30.30
CA LYS A 107 -5.63 8.61 -29.19
C LYS A 107 -4.92 7.26 -29.03
N GLU A 108 -4.59 6.60 -30.13
CA GLU A 108 -3.77 5.38 -30.11
C GLU A 108 -2.40 5.63 -29.49
N TYR A 109 -1.69 6.69 -29.90
CA TYR A 109 -0.40 7.05 -29.31
C TYR A 109 -0.51 7.36 -27.83
N TYR A 110 -1.53 8.12 -27.42
CA TYR A 110 -1.74 8.48 -26.01
C TYR A 110 -2.02 7.28 -25.12
N ALA A 111 -2.64 6.22 -25.68
CA ALA A 111 -2.88 4.97 -24.95
C ALA A 111 -1.59 4.17 -24.70
N ILE A 112 -0.54 4.35 -25.54
CA ILE A 112 0.73 3.63 -25.41
C ILE A 112 1.87 4.47 -24.83
N ALA A 113 1.73 5.80 -24.81
CA ALA A 113 2.75 6.71 -24.28
C ALA A 113 3.01 6.44 -22.80
N PRO A 114 4.27 6.15 -22.40
CA PRO A 114 4.58 5.73 -21.04
C PRO A 114 4.52 6.87 -20.01
N ALA A 115 4.54 8.11 -20.46
CA ALA A 115 4.48 9.29 -19.60
C ALA A 115 3.74 10.44 -20.28
N ARG A 116 3.06 11.28 -19.47
CA ARG A 116 2.31 12.46 -19.94
C ARG A 116 3.17 13.45 -20.70
N ILE A 117 4.40 13.61 -20.28
CA ILE A 117 5.35 14.52 -20.93
C ILE A 117 5.54 14.18 -22.42
N LEU A 118 5.55 12.89 -22.76
CA LEU A 118 5.66 12.44 -24.16
C LEU A 118 4.39 12.76 -24.97
N ARG A 119 3.22 12.84 -24.33
CA ARG A 119 1.98 13.29 -24.98
C ARG A 119 2.04 14.78 -25.31
N ASN A 120 2.53 15.59 -24.37
CA ASN A 120 2.71 17.02 -24.57
C ASN A 120 3.74 17.29 -25.68
N LEU A 121 4.85 16.55 -25.68
CA LEU A 121 5.85 16.59 -26.75
C LEU A 121 5.26 16.19 -28.11
N TYR A 122 4.52 15.08 -28.15
CA TYR A 122 3.83 14.66 -29.37
C TYR A 122 2.94 15.77 -29.92
N THR A 123 2.13 16.39 -29.05
CA THR A 123 1.25 17.49 -29.43
C THR A 123 2.02 18.66 -30.03
N CYS A 124 3.06 19.11 -29.32
CA CYS A 124 3.89 20.24 -29.74
C CYS A 124 4.56 19.95 -31.10
N ILE A 125 5.18 18.80 -31.24
CA ILE A 125 5.90 18.42 -32.45
C ILE A 125 4.93 18.16 -33.62
N TYR A 126 3.81 17.44 -33.39
CA TYR A 126 2.80 17.17 -34.42
C TYR A 126 2.19 18.45 -34.97
N MET A 127 1.85 19.41 -34.11
CA MET A 127 1.29 20.68 -34.56
C MET A 127 2.28 21.47 -35.42
N THR A 128 3.53 21.49 -35.03
CA THR A 128 4.59 22.16 -35.83
C THR A 128 4.87 21.37 -37.12
N TYR A 129 4.86 20.04 -37.08
CA TYR A 129 5.04 19.22 -38.28
C TYR A 129 3.92 19.42 -39.30
N LYS A 130 2.68 19.60 -38.86
CA LYS A 130 1.50 19.72 -39.71
C LYS A 130 1.30 21.15 -40.23
N TYR A 131 1.49 22.16 -39.39
CA TYR A 131 1.13 23.54 -39.69
C TYR A 131 2.33 24.47 -39.88
N GLY A 132 3.54 23.96 -39.71
CA GLY A 132 4.77 24.71 -39.73
C GLY A 132 5.02 25.47 -38.42
N ASP A 133 6.21 26.01 -38.26
CA ASP A 133 6.55 26.89 -37.14
C ASP A 133 6.10 28.33 -37.43
N SER A 134 5.65 29.05 -36.41
CA SER A 134 5.27 30.43 -36.50
C SER A 134 6.19 31.29 -35.64
N GLU A 135 6.64 32.42 -36.17
CA GLU A 135 7.43 33.37 -35.40
C GLU A 135 6.55 34.45 -34.76
N LYS A 136 6.72 34.65 -33.47
CA LYS A 136 6.12 35.76 -32.72
C LYS A 136 7.21 36.61 -32.10
N GLY A 137 7.36 37.88 -32.60
CA GLY A 137 8.40 38.77 -32.08
C GLY A 137 9.84 38.30 -32.32
N GLY A 138 10.09 37.53 -33.39
CA GLY A 138 11.41 36.99 -33.73
C GLY A 138 11.82 35.74 -33.00
N VAL A 139 10.91 35.15 -32.20
CA VAL A 139 11.14 33.88 -31.51
C VAL A 139 10.22 32.80 -32.12
N SER A 140 10.78 31.63 -32.41
CA SER A 140 10.04 30.46 -32.85
C SER A 140 9.06 30.01 -31.77
N THR A 141 7.80 29.88 -32.14
CA THR A 141 6.74 29.44 -31.23
C THR A 141 6.95 27.97 -30.80
N PHE A 142 7.48 27.16 -31.71
CA PHE A 142 7.85 25.78 -31.41
C PHE A 142 8.92 25.74 -30.32
N THR A 143 9.99 26.50 -30.48
CA THR A 143 11.09 26.55 -29.53
C THR A 143 10.62 27.04 -28.15
N GLU A 144 9.77 28.08 -28.09
CA GLU A 144 9.21 28.57 -26.83
C GLU A 144 8.39 27.46 -26.09
N ASN A 145 7.48 26.80 -26.81
CA ASN A 145 6.64 25.74 -26.25
C ASN A 145 7.47 24.50 -25.84
N PHE A 146 8.48 24.14 -26.63
CA PHE A 146 9.36 23.03 -26.36
C PHE A 146 10.19 23.27 -25.09
N TYR A 147 10.78 24.43 -24.92
CA TYR A 147 11.48 24.77 -23.68
C TYR A 147 10.56 24.86 -22.47
N GLN A 148 9.30 25.28 -22.64
CA GLN A 148 8.34 25.27 -21.55
C GLN A 148 8.07 23.83 -21.07
N ILE A 149 7.88 22.86 -21.99
CA ILE A 149 7.71 21.45 -21.66
C ILE A 149 8.96 20.91 -20.96
N GLN A 150 10.14 21.28 -21.42
CA GLN A 150 11.42 20.89 -20.81
C GLN A 150 11.56 21.43 -19.39
N GLN A 151 11.22 22.69 -19.13
CA GLN A 151 11.25 23.25 -17.78
C GLN A 151 10.30 22.51 -16.83
N GLU A 152 9.08 22.19 -17.29
CA GLU A 152 8.13 21.38 -16.51
C GLU A 152 8.71 20.01 -16.18
N LEU A 153 9.45 19.38 -17.11
CA LEU A 153 10.13 18.12 -16.91
C LEU A 153 11.24 18.22 -15.85
N VAL A 154 12.11 19.22 -15.97
CA VAL A 154 13.23 19.44 -15.01
C VAL A 154 12.70 19.68 -13.60
N GLU A 155 11.66 20.49 -13.44
CA GLU A 155 11.02 20.71 -12.14
C GLU A 155 10.47 19.41 -11.57
N LYS A 156 9.86 18.59 -12.40
CA LYS A 156 9.31 17.28 -11.99
C LYS A 156 10.43 16.32 -11.54
N ILE A 157 11.53 16.27 -12.29
CA ILE A 157 12.73 15.50 -11.93
C ILE A 157 13.28 15.94 -10.57
N ASN A 158 13.42 17.26 -10.36
CA ASN A 158 13.94 17.82 -9.11
C ASN A 158 13.03 17.49 -7.90
N ASN A 159 11.72 17.61 -8.07
CA ASN A 159 10.74 17.26 -7.02
C ASN A 159 10.80 15.79 -6.64
N ILE A 160 10.96 14.88 -7.63
CA ILE A 160 11.10 13.44 -7.38
C ILE A 160 12.41 13.13 -6.67
N ASN A 161 13.51 13.72 -7.13
CA ASN A 161 14.82 13.53 -6.51
C ASN A 161 14.78 13.92 -5.04
N ARG A 162 14.21 15.09 -4.74
CA ARG A 162 14.06 15.58 -3.37
C ARG A 162 13.22 14.60 -2.54
N LEU A 163 12.03 14.23 -3.05
CA LEU A 163 11.16 13.29 -2.36
C LEU A 163 11.86 11.96 -2.08
N ARG A 164 12.58 11.40 -3.05
CA ARG A 164 13.33 10.13 -2.87
C ARG A 164 14.43 10.25 -1.83
N THR A 165 15.19 11.35 -1.87
CA THR A 165 16.30 11.55 -0.94
C THR A 165 15.79 11.67 0.49
N ASP A 166 14.76 12.48 0.71
CA ASP A 166 14.22 12.76 2.03
C ASP A 166 13.47 11.54 2.61
N LEU A 167 12.77 10.77 1.75
CA LEU A 167 12.02 9.59 2.20
C LEU A 167 12.84 8.31 2.34
N PHE A 168 14.09 8.27 1.84
CA PHE A 168 14.90 7.05 1.86
C PHE A 168 15.16 6.53 3.28
N GLY A 169 15.44 7.44 4.22
CA GLY A 169 15.66 7.10 5.62
C GLY A 169 14.40 6.63 6.32
N GLU A 170 13.28 7.33 6.11
CA GLU A 170 12.01 7.10 6.78
C GLU A 170 11.44 5.70 6.53
N ARG A 171 11.69 5.12 5.36
CA ARG A 171 11.27 3.76 5.02
C ARG A 171 11.78 2.73 6.02
N TRP A 172 13.04 2.86 6.45
CA TRP A 172 13.65 1.92 7.38
C TRP A 172 13.07 2.04 8.78
N PHE A 173 12.75 3.27 9.24
CA PHE A 173 12.09 3.48 10.53
C PHE A 173 10.66 2.89 10.58
N ILE A 174 9.99 2.76 9.44
CA ILE A 174 8.67 2.10 9.36
C ILE A 174 8.80 0.57 9.36
N ILE A 175 9.83 0.02 8.71
CA ILE A 175 10.02 -1.43 8.56
C ILE A 175 10.69 -2.05 9.78
N LEU A 176 11.67 -1.34 10.35
CA LEU A 176 12.51 -1.80 11.45
C LEU A 176 11.71 -2.37 12.64
N PRO A 177 10.62 -1.74 13.11
CA PRO A 177 9.87 -2.24 14.26
C PRO A 177 9.40 -3.68 14.08
N VAL A 178 8.92 -4.08 12.90
CA VAL A 178 8.45 -5.45 12.65
C VAL A 178 9.57 -6.47 12.89
N PHE A 179 10.79 -6.19 12.41
CA PHE A 179 11.94 -7.08 12.60
C PHE A 179 12.57 -6.96 14.00
N ALA A 180 12.34 -5.85 14.68
CA ALA A 180 12.84 -5.65 16.02
C ALA A 180 12.00 -6.34 17.11
N LEU A 181 10.71 -6.61 16.86
CA LEU A 181 9.79 -7.21 17.85
C LEU A 181 10.34 -8.49 18.50
N PRO A 182 10.81 -9.52 17.76
CA PRO A 182 11.36 -10.73 18.38
C PRO A 182 12.65 -10.47 19.19
N LEU A 183 13.45 -9.50 18.74
CA LEU A 183 14.65 -9.09 19.47
C LEU A 183 14.30 -8.35 20.76
N LEU A 184 13.24 -7.53 20.72
CA LEU A 184 12.72 -6.83 21.89
C LEU A 184 12.14 -7.83 22.90
N SER A 185 11.38 -8.84 22.45
CA SER A 185 10.88 -9.89 23.34
C SER A 185 12.00 -10.67 24.02
N ALA A 186 13.00 -11.11 23.24
CA ALA A 186 14.17 -11.78 23.77
C ALA A 186 14.97 -10.87 24.74
N TYR A 187 15.08 -9.59 24.44
CA TYR A 187 15.73 -8.61 25.31
C TYR A 187 14.96 -8.42 26.61
N MET A 188 13.63 -8.29 26.53
CA MET A 188 12.74 -8.19 27.70
C MET A 188 12.89 -9.38 28.62
N LEU A 189 12.80 -10.60 28.08
CA LEU A 189 12.98 -11.84 28.84
C LEU A 189 14.37 -11.96 29.48
N ARG A 190 15.42 -11.52 28.80
CA ARG A 190 16.79 -11.66 29.30
C ARG A 190 17.17 -10.68 30.38
N TYR A 191 16.69 -9.43 30.29
CA TYR A 191 17.17 -8.33 31.14
C TYR A 191 16.15 -7.83 32.14
N PHE A 192 14.87 -8.10 31.94
CA PHE A 192 13.79 -7.60 32.79
C PHE A 192 12.99 -8.71 33.48
N ALA A 193 13.05 -9.98 32.99
CA ALA A 193 12.41 -11.09 33.65
C ALA A 193 13.35 -11.62 34.77
N PHE A 194 13.29 -11.01 35.94
CA PHE A 194 13.99 -11.42 37.15
C PHE A 194 13.04 -11.33 38.34
N GLU A 195 13.45 -11.88 39.50
CA GLU A 195 12.61 -11.89 40.71
C GLU A 195 11.98 -10.53 41.00
N GLY A 196 10.65 -10.47 41.10
CA GLY A 196 9.86 -9.25 41.25
C GLY A 196 9.33 -8.64 39.93
N PHE A 197 9.70 -9.17 38.77
CA PHE A 197 9.20 -8.73 37.46
C PHE A 197 8.66 -9.94 36.64
N GLU A 198 8.17 -10.98 37.29
CA GLU A 198 7.59 -12.19 36.68
C GLU A 198 6.46 -11.86 35.68
N MET A 199 5.74 -10.77 35.92
CA MET A 199 4.70 -10.25 35.05
C MET A 199 5.18 -9.92 33.62
N ILE A 200 6.47 -9.58 33.45
CA ILE A 200 7.04 -9.34 32.11
C ILE A 200 7.16 -10.64 31.34
N GLU A 201 7.60 -11.70 32.01
CA GLU A 201 7.67 -13.03 31.41
C GLU A 201 6.26 -13.54 31.08
N GLU A 202 5.32 -13.38 32.00
CA GLU A 202 3.93 -13.70 31.80
C GLU A 202 3.33 -12.91 30.64
N PHE A 203 3.59 -11.61 30.55
CA PHE A 203 3.14 -10.77 29.43
C PHE A 203 3.69 -11.25 28.09
N VAL A 204 5.00 -11.44 27.97
CA VAL A 204 5.63 -11.82 26.70
C VAL A 204 5.12 -13.18 26.21
N ASN A 205 4.91 -14.13 27.14
CA ASN A 205 4.44 -15.48 26.82
C ASN A 205 2.90 -15.60 26.77
N SER A 206 2.17 -14.52 27.10
CA SER A 206 0.70 -14.53 27.16
C SER A 206 0.07 -14.26 25.78
N PRO A 207 -1.20 -14.66 25.57
CA PRO A 207 -1.98 -14.28 24.40
C PRO A 207 -2.12 -12.76 24.23
N LEU A 208 -2.01 -12.00 25.33
CA LEU A 208 -2.09 -10.54 25.32
C LEU A 208 -0.81 -9.94 24.71
N GLY A 209 0.37 -10.40 25.13
CA GLY A 209 1.65 -9.96 24.54
C GLY A 209 1.71 -10.26 23.04
N TYR A 210 1.31 -11.45 22.64
CA TYR A 210 1.19 -11.81 21.22
C TYR A 210 0.21 -10.90 20.45
N THR A 211 -0.95 -10.57 21.04
CA THR A 211 -1.91 -9.66 20.41
C THR A 211 -1.32 -8.27 20.22
N VAL A 212 -0.58 -7.76 21.20
CA VAL A 212 0.11 -6.47 21.12
C VAL A 212 1.19 -6.48 20.04
N GLU A 213 1.94 -7.57 19.93
CA GLU A 213 2.95 -7.77 18.89
C GLU A 213 2.34 -7.69 17.48
N ILE A 214 1.23 -8.38 17.26
CA ILE A 214 0.49 -8.31 15.98
C ILE A 214 -0.05 -6.90 15.73
N ILE A 215 -0.57 -6.21 16.75
CA ILE A 215 -1.04 -4.83 16.59
C ILE A 215 0.11 -3.92 16.15
N CYS A 216 1.28 -4.03 16.78
CA CYS A 216 2.47 -3.26 16.39
C CYS A 216 2.90 -3.56 14.95
N ALA A 217 2.93 -4.83 14.56
CA ALA A 217 3.24 -5.23 13.19
C ALA A 217 2.20 -4.71 12.19
N ALA A 218 0.92 -4.74 12.54
CA ALA A 218 -0.17 -4.22 11.70
C ALA A 218 -0.10 -2.69 11.54
N VAL A 219 0.22 -1.96 12.60
CA VAL A 219 0.46 -0.50 12.54
C VAL A 219 1.63 -0.20 11.61
N SER A 220 2.75 -0.90 11.75
CA SER A 220 3.91 -0.74 10.87
C SER A 220 3.57 -1.06 9.40
N PHE A 221 2.80 -2.11 9.17
CA PHE A 221 2.34 -2.47 7.82
C PHE A 221 1.44 -1.40 7.20
N LEU A 222 0.50 -0.84 7.97
CA LEU A 222 -0.35 0.26 7.52
C LEU A 222 0.47 1.52 7.22
N CYS A 223 1.40 1.87 8.10
CA CYS A 223 2.33 2.98 7.89
C CYS A 223 3.18 2.78 6.63
N TYR A 224 3.68 1.55 6.40
CA TYR A 224 4.41 1.20 5.19
C TYR A 224 3.54 1.35 3.92
N PHE A 225 2.29 0.95 3.98
CA PHE A 225 1.37 1.10 2.85
C PHE A 225 1.09 2.59 2.53
N VAL A 226 0.94 3.43 3.57
CA VAL A 226 0.81 4.89 3.40
C VAL A 226 2.10 5.47 2.80
N TYR A 227 3.27 5.06 3.31
CA TYR A 227 4.57 5.43 2.75
C TYR A 227 4.67 5.09 1.26
N GLU A 228 4.36 3.85 0.88
CA GLU A 228 4.41 3.41 -0.53
C GLU A 228 3.55 4.32 -1.43
N ARG A 229 2.37 4.69 -0.95
CA ARG A 229 1.45 5.56 -1.69
C ARG A 229 1.90 7.01 -1.79
N LEU A 230 2.52 7.54 -0.74
CA LEU A 230 3.04 8.91 -0.73
C LEU A 230 4.36 9.04 -1.52
N SER A 231 5.15 7.97 -1.59
CA SER A 231 6.41 7.91 -2.34
C SER A 231 6.23 7.55 -3.81
N ASP A 232 5.06 7.03 -4.21
CA ASP A 232 4.80 6.67 -5.61
C ASP A 232 4.47 7.93 -6.43
N ASP A 233 5.31 8.21 -7.39
CA ASP A 233 5.25 9.44 -8.21
C ASP A 233 4.40 9.24 -9.46
N HIS A 234 3.41 8.50 -9.55
CA HIS A 234 2.44 8.30 -10.66
C HIS A 234 2.83 8.91 -12.05
N ILE A 235 4.13 9.02 -12.32
CA ILE A 235 4.68 9.70 -13.50
C ILE A 235 4.57 8.82 -14.73
N LEU A 236 4.83 7.55 -14.53
CA LEU A 236 4.60 6.54 -15.55
C LEU A 236 3.15 6.11 -15.36
N GLU A 237 2.30 6.56 -16.27
CA GLU A 237 0.95 6.02 -16.30
C GLU A 237 1.04 4.50 -16.44
N PRO A 238 0.38 3.74 -15.58
CA PRO A 238 0.32 2.32 -15.81
C PRO A 238 -0.30 2.16 -17.21
N LYS A 239 0.46 1.59 -18.16
CA LYS A 239 -0.16 0.93 -19.32
C LYS A 239 -1.41 0.27 -18.75
N GLN A 240 -2.53 0.29 -19.47
CA GLN A 240 -3.63 -0.65 -19.20
C GLN A 240 -3.05 -2.06 -19.28
N VAL A 241 -2.22 -2.39 -18.29
CA VAL A 241 -1.67 -3.72 -18.13
C VAL A 241 -2.87 -4.58 -17.86
N ASP A 242 -3.02 -5.63 -18.64
CA ASP A 242 -3.87 -6.77 -18.34
C ASP A 242 -3.72 -7.15 -16.86
N SER A 243 -4.43 -6.43 -16.01
CA SER A 243 -4.42 -6.70 -14.58
C SER A 243 -5.16 -8.03 -14.37
N TRP A 244 -4.79 -8.78 -13.35
CA TRP A 244 -5.48 -10.02 -13.01
C TRP A 244 -6.98 -9.77 -12.76
N GLU A 245 -7.32 -8.57 -12.26
CA GLU A 245 -8.68 -8.11 -12.03
C GLU A 245 -9.44 -7.98 -13.37
N SER A 246 -8.84 -7.37 -14.39
CA SER A 246 -9.47 -7.23 -15.69
C SER A 246 -9.75 -8.58 -16.35
N ARG A 247 -8.82 -9.56 -16.22
CA ARG A 247 -9.02 -10.92 -16.69
C ARG A 247 -10.14 -11.65 -15.94
N LEU A 248 -10.26 -11.44 -14.63
CA LEU A 248 -11.33 -12.04 -13.84
C LEU A 248 -12.70 -11.38 -14.12
N LEU A 249 -12.72 -10.09 -14.38
CA LEU A 249 -13.93 -9.35 -14.77
C LEU A 249 -14.47 -9.77 -16.13
N LEU A 250 -13.68 -10.40 -16.99
CA LEU A 250 -14.18 -11.03 -18.22
C LEU A 250 -15.10 -12.24 -17.95
N LYS A 251 -15.06 -12.83 -16.75
CA LYS A 251 -15.95 -13.94 -16.38
C LYS A 251 -17.33 -13.43 -15.97
N PRO A 252 -18.42 -13.81 -16.69
CA PRO A 252 -19.75 -13.24 -16.47
C PRO A 252 -20.30 -13.44 -15.06
N LYS A 253 -19.94 -14.55 -14.39
CA LYS A 253 -20.36 -14.82 -13.00
C LYS A 253 -19.76 -13.83 -11.99
N ILE A 254 -18.50 -13.45 -12.19
CA ILE A 254 -17.80 -12.50 -11.30
C ILE A 254 -18.35 -11.10 -11.52
N THR A 255 -18.54 -10.70 -12.76
CA THR A 255 -19.14 -9.39 -13.10
C THR A 255 -20.56 -9.29 -12.56
N ALA A 256 -21.39 -10.32 -12.71
CA ALA A 256 -22.75 -10.35 -12.14
C ALA A 256 -22.73 -10.27 -10.59
N PHE A 257 -21.77 -10.91 -9.92
CA PHE A 257 -21.61 -10.77 -8.47
C PHE A 257 -21.30 -9.33 -8.06
N ILE A 258 -20.32 -8.69 -8.72
CA ILE A 258 -19.92 -7.31 -8.41
C ILE A 258 -21.08 -6.34 -8.69
N GLN A 259 -21.82 -6.52 -9.79
CA GLN A 259 -23.00 -5.73 -10.11
C GLN A 259 -24.13 -5.88 -9.08
N ARG A 260 -24.24 -7.06 -8.45
CA ARG A 260 -25.20 -7.26 -7.35
C ARG A 260 -24.80 -6.48 -6.09
N VAL A 261 -23.49 -6.35 -5.82
CA VAL A 261 -22.96 -5.61 -4.67
C VAL A 261 -23.00 -4.10 -4.89
N ILE A 262 -22.58 -3.64 -6.08
CA ILE A 262 -22.57 -2.24 -6.48
C ILE A 262 -23.22 -2.13 -7.87
N PRO A 263 -24.55 -1.92 -7.95
CA PRO A 263 -25.27 -1.83 -9.22
C PRO A 263 -24.80 -0.66 -10.09
N TYR A 264 -24.85 -0.85 -11.40
CA TYR A 264 -24.63 0.25 -12.35
C TYR A 264 -25.68 1.37 -12.11
N GLY A 265 -25.24 2.64 -12.19
CA GLY A 265 -26.11 3.79 -11.97
C GLY A 265 -26.49 4.04 -10.51
N SER A 266 -25.93 3.32 -9.55
CA SER A 266 -26.17 3.60 -8.13
C SER A 266 -25.34 4.78 -7.63
N GLU A 267 -25.92 5.62 -6.77
CA GLU A 267 -25.24 6.75 -6.12
C GLU A 267 -23.97 6.32 -5.38
N LYS A 268 -23.97 5.11 -4.82
CA LYS A 268 -22.79 4.52 -4.16
C LYS A 268 -21.64 4.31 -5.13
N ARG A 269 -21.93 3.88 -6.36
CA ARG A 269 -20.94 3.69 -7.42
C ARG A 269 -20.32 5.02 -7.84
N ASP A 270 -21.14 6.03 -8.02
CA ASP A 270 -20.71 7.37 -8.42
C ASP A 270 -19.88 8.04 -7.32
N ARG A 271 -20.28 7.90 -6.06
CA ARG A 271 -19.49 8.38 -4.92
C ARG A 271 -18.13 7.69 -4.84
N LEU A 272 -18.10 6.36 -4.96
CA LEU A 272 -16.83 5.60 -4.92
C LEU A 272 -15.93 5.96 -6.11
N ARG A 273 -16.50 6.13 -7.30
CA ARG A 273 -15.78 6.58 -8.48
C ARG A 273 -15.17 7.97 -8.28
N LYS A 274 -15.94 8.93 -7.80
CA LYS A 274 -15.43 10.28 -7.47
C LYS A 274 -14.31 10.21 -6.44
N THR A 275 -14.45 9.36 -5.43
CA THR A 275 -13.43 9.18 -4.40
C THR A 275 -12.15 8.55 -4.97
N LEU A 276 -12.24 7.54 -5.83
CA LEU A 276 -11.10 6.95 -6.52
C LEU A 276 -10.37 7.97 -7.39
N LEU A 277 -11.10 8.76 -8.16
CA LEU A 277 -10.53 9.84 -8.96
C LEU A 277 -9.83 10.89 -8.09
N GLN A 278 -10.44 11.31 -6.98
CA GLN A 278 -9.82 12.23 -6.03
C GLN A 278 -8.59 11.65 -5.33
N ALA A 279 -8.55 10.33 -5.14
CA ALA A 279 -7.38 9.61 -4.64
C ALA A 279 -6.27 9.44 -5.69
N GLY A 280 -6.50 9.85 -6.95
CA GLY A 280 -5.57 9.69 -8.07
C GLY A 280 -5.53 8.28 -8.65
N SER A 281 -6.54 7.46 -8.38
CA SER A 281 -6.62 6.10 -8.91
C SER A 281 -7.42 6.08 -10.22
N VAL A 282 -6.79 5.56 -11.27
CA VAL A 282 -7.41 5.34 -12.61
C VAL A 282 -8.20 4.01 -12.64
N GLU A 283 -8.20 3.27 -11.53
CA GLU A 283 -8.86 1.96 -11.45
C GLU A 283 -10.39 2.07 -11.60
N THR A 284 -10.98 1.08 -12.26
CA THR A 284 -12.44 0.98 -12.32
C THR A 284 -13.01 0.57 -10.96
N VAL A 285 -14.24 1.03 -10.65
CA VAL A 285 -14.93 0.66 -9.41
C VAL A 285 -15.05 -0.86 -9.27
N ASP A 286 -15.21 -1.56 -10.38
CA ASP A 286 -15.34 -3.03 -10.41
C ASP A 286 -14.03 -3.72 -10.05
N ALA A 287 -12.89 -3.26 -10.58
CA ALA A 287 -11.56 -3.78 -10.25
C ALA A 287 -11.21 -3.54 -8.77
N PHE A 288 -11.47 -2.33 -8.27
CA PHE A 288 -11.27 -1.99 -6.86
C PHE A 288 -12.12 -2.88 -5.94
N THR A 289 -13.40 -3.06 -6.28
CA THR A 289 -14.31 -3.89 -5.49
C THR A 289 -13.86 -5.35 -5.49
N LEU A 290 -13.49 -5.90 -6.65
CA LEU A 290 -12.98 -7.27 -6.77
C LEU A 290 -11.73 -7.47 -5.92
N ARG A 291 -10.76 -6.56 -5.98
CA ARG A 291 -9.53 -6.60 -5.18
C ARG A 291 -9.84 -6.59 -3.69
N ARG A 292 -10.77 -5.75 -3.26
CA ARG A 292 -11.21 -5.66 -1.86
C ARG A 292 -11.77 -6.99 -1.35
N TYR A 293 -12.65 -7.65 -2.10
CA TYR A 293 -13.18 -8.95 -1.73
C TYR A 293 -12.13 -10.06 -1.75
N ALA A 294 -11.24 -10.05 -2.75
CA ALA A 294 -10.13 -11.01 -2.83
C ALA A 294 -9.17 -10.87 -1.64
N MET A 295 -8.82 -9.63 -1.25
CA MET A 295 -7.99 -9.36 -0.07
C MET A 295 -8.67 -9.83 1.22
N THR A 296 -9.96 -9.56 1.37
CA THR A 296 -10.73 -10.01 2.54
C THR A 296 -10.76 -11.53 2.66
N LEU A 297 -11.01 -12.22 1.54
CA LEU A 297 -10.99 -13.68 1.52
C LEU A 297 -9.60 -14.23 1.86
N PHE A 298 -8.55 -13.62 1.33
CA PHE A 298 -7.17 -13.99 1.64
C PHE A 298 -6.86 -13.81 3.12
N ILE A 299 -7.22 -12.68 3.72
CA ILE A 299 -7.03 -12.42 5.17
C ILE A 299 -7.81 -13.42 6.01
N LEU A 300 -9.06 -13.73 5.64
CA LEU A 300 -9.86 -14.73 6.33
C LEU A 300 -9.17 -16.10 6.34
N VAL A 301 -8.72 -16.58 5.18
CA VAL A 301 -8.04 -17.88 5.07
C VAL A 301 -6.76 -17.88 5.88
N VAL A 302 -5.94 -16.85 5.77
CA VAL A 302 -4.68 -16.74 6.52
C VAL A 302 -4.94 -16.69 8.02
N SER A 303 -5.93 -15.93 8.48
CA SER A 303 -6.28 -15.83 9.90
C SER A 303 -6.75 -17.18 10.47
N VAL A 304 -7.57 -17.91 9.71
CA VAL A 304 -8.04 -19.25 10.13
C VAL A 304 -6.88 -20.24 10.20
N VAL A 305 -6.03 -20.27 9.16
CA VAL A 305 -4.85 -21.17 9.14
C VAL A 305 -3.89 -20.83 10.27
N SER A 306 -3.59 -19.54 10.48
CA SER A 306 -2.70 -19.09 11.55
C SER A 306 -3.22 -19.49 12.92
N LEU A 307 -4.51 -19.27 13.19
CA LEU A 307 -5.11 -19.68 14.46
C LEU A 307 -5.05 -21.17 14.68
N THR A 308 -5.36 -21.94 13.64
CA THR A 308 -5.29 -23.42 13.75
C THR A 308 -3.87 -23.87 14.05
N MET A 309 -2.89 -23.32 13.36
CA MET A 309 -1.47 -23.64 13.60
C MET A 309 -1.00 -23.20 14.99
N ASN A 310 -1.39 -21.98 15.41
CA ASN A 310 -1.06 -21.50 16.75
C ASN A 310 -1.70 -22.34 17.85
N ASN A 311 -2.98 -22.72 17.70
CA ASN A 311 -3.64 -23.61 18.66
C ASN A 311 -2.94 -24.96 18.75
N ILE A 312 -2.56 -25.57 17.62
CA ILE A 312 -1.81 -26.82 17.59
C ILE A 312 -0.47 -26.66 18.32
N ALA A 313 0.27 -25.60 18.00
CA ALA A 313 1.56 -25.33 18.63
C ALA A 313 1.43 -25.09 20.14
N THR A 314 0.42 -24.31 20.58
CA THR A 314 0.15 -24.04 21.99
C THR A 314 -0.22 -25.33 22.72
N VAL A 315 -1.12 -26.14 22.17
CA VAL A 315 -1.50 -27.44 22.76
C VAL A 315 -0.29 -28.36 22.84
N GLN A 316 0.55 -28.44 21.82
CA GLN A 316 1.78 -29.22 21.84
C GLN A 316 2.78 -28.70 22.88
N SER A 317 2.93 -27.41 23.03
CA SER A 317 3.77 -26.78 24.04
C SER A 317 3.27 -27.11 25.45
N ILE A 318 1.96 -26.98 25.73
CA ILE A 318 1.36 -27.32 27.02
C ILE A 318 1.53 -28.80 27.33
N ARG A 319 1.28 -29.68 26.37
CA ARG A 319 1.45 -31.13 26.51
C ARG A 319 2.91 -31.53 26.68
N GLY A 320 3.85 -30.79 26.09
CA GLY A 320 5.30 -31.04 26.13
C GLY A 320 6.02 -30.43 27.33
N ASN A 321 5.35 -29.63 28.14
CA ASN A 321 5.98 -28.95 29.28
C ASN A 321 5.51 -29.53 30.60
N VAL A 322 6.43 -30.13 31.35
CA VAL A 322 6.17 -30.70 32.70
C VAL A 322 6.21 -29.61 33.76
N TYR A 323 6.97 -28.55 33.54
CA TYR A 323 7.24 -27.51 34.54
C TYR A 323 6.07 -26.56 34.78
N GLN A 324 5.06 -26.50 33.93
CA GLN A 324 3.87 -25.71 34.19
C GLN A 324 3.11 -26.25 35.38
N GLY A 325 3.24 -25.59 36.55
CA GLY A 325 2.55 -25.91 37.78
C GLY A 325 3.28 -26.86 38.75
N LEU A 326 4.53 -27.27 38.48
CA LEU A 326 5.39 -27.84 39.50
C LEU A 326 6.19 -26.76 40.20
N ALA A 327 6.02 -26.61 41.50
CA ALA A 327 6.92 -25.80 42.28
C ALA A 327 8.37 -26.31 42.09
N HIS A 328 9.29 -25.38 41.92
CA HIS A 328 10.72 -25.65 41.70
C HIS A 328 11.28 -26.58 42.82
N ASP A 329 10.70 -26.53 43.98
CA ASP A 329 11.05 -27.24 45.21
C ASP A 329 10.93 -28.75 45.06
N VAL A 330 10.02 -29.27 44.22
CA VAL A 330 9.83 -30.73 44.02
C VAL A 330 11.04 -31.39 43.35
N TYR A 331 11.83 -30.66 42.55
CA TYR A 331 13.03 -31.19 41.92
C TYR A 331 14.26 -31.15 42.81
N GLU A 332 14.33 -30.25 43.80
CA GLU A 332 15.41 -30.18 44.78
C GLU A 332 15.29 -31.29 45.82
N GLU A 333 14.08 -31.73 46.16
CA GLU A 333 13.85 -32.85 47.12
C GLU A 333 14.23 -34.21 46.54
N VAL A 334 14.14 -34.39 45.21
CA VAL A 334 14.53 -35.66 44.55
C VAL A 334 15.93 -35.47 43.96
N LEU A 335 16.99 -35.71 44.69
CA LEU A 335 18.41 -35.72 44.28
C LEU A 335 18.67 -36.75 43.15
N LEU A 336 18.21 -36.44 41.95
CA LEU A 336 18.41 -37.26 40.76
C LEU A 336 19.64 -36.79 39.97
N SER A 337 20.37 -37.73 39.36
CA SER A 337 21.39 -37.40 38.35
C SER A 337 20.74 -36.73 37.13
N GLN A 338 21.50 -35.99 36.30
CA GLN A 338 20.95 -35.32 35.11
C GLN A 338 20.20 -36.30 34.17
N ASN A 339 20.70 -37.52 34.01
CA ASN A 339 20.06 -38.57 33.19
C ASN A 339 18.78 -39.08 33.83
N ASP A 340 18.79 -39.29 35.15
CA ASP A 340 17.60 -39.77 35.89
C ASP A 340 16.52 -38.70 35.91
N THR A 341 16.90 -37.42 35.95
CA THR A 341 15.98 -36.27 35.84
C THR A 341 15.24 -36.27 34.50
N GLN A 342 15.94 -36.51 33.38
CA GLN A 342 15.29 -36.54 32.07
C GLN A 342 14.33 -37.72 31.92
N VAL A 343 14.71 -38.90 32.40
CA VAL A 343 13.83 -40.07 32.41
C VAL A 343 12.59 -39.81 33.27
N PHE A 344 12.75 -39.20 34.43
CA PHE A 344 11.64 -38.82 35.29
C PHE A 344 10.69 -37.81 34.62
N ILE A 345 11.24 -36.81 33.95
CA ILE A 345 10.47 -35.82 33.19
C ILE A 345 9.65 -36.50 32.09
N ASP A 346 10.26 -37.40 31.33
CA ASP A 346 9.60 -38.11 30.24
C ASP A 346 8.47 -39.03 30.74
N GLU A 347 8.67 -39.71 31.89
CA GLU A 347 7.65 -40.52 32.56
C GLU A 347 6.47 -39.68 33.05
N GLN A 348 6.73 -38.54 33.70
CA GLN A 348 5.71 -37.61 34.16
C GLN A 348 4.92 -37.01 32.99
N LEU A 349 5.61 -36.65 31.90
CA LEU A 349 5.00 -36.16 30.70
C LEU A 349 4.06 -37.18 30.06
N ALA A 350 4.48 -38.44 30.01
CA ALA A 350 3.66 -39.54 29.52
C ALA A 350 2.43 -39.79 30.39
N ALA A 351 2.57 -39.66 31.72
CA ALA A 351 1.47 -39.76 32.67
C ALA A 351 0.48 -38.59 32.50
N ASP A 352 0.97 -37.34 32.45
CA ASP A 352 0.13 -36.17 32.25
C ASP A 352 -0.67 -36.27 30.95
N ASN A 353 -0.05 -36.70 29.86
CA ASN A 353 -0.74 -36.82 28.56
C ASN A 353 -1.85 -37.89 28.61
N ARG A 354 -1.66 -39.00 29.32
CA ARG A 354 -2.71 -40.03 29.54
C ARG A 354 -3.88 -39.47 30.35
N MET A 355 -3.58 -38.65 31.36
CA MET A 355 -4.63 -38.03 32.18
C MET A 355 -5.41 -36.99 31.34
N LEU A 356 -4.75 -36.23 30.50
CA LEU A 356 -5.42 -35.28 29.57
C LEU A 356 -6.31 -36.04 28.56
N GLU A 357 -5.87 -37.21 28.04
CA GLU A 357 -6.71 -38.05 27.17
C GLU A 357 -7.93 -38.61 27.93
N TYR A 358 -7.76 -38.96 29.22
CA TYR A 358 -8.88 -39.36 30.05
C TYR A 358 -9.89 -38.25 30.25
N ILE A 359 -9.43 -37.02 30.53
CA ILE A 359 -10.27 -35.81 30.65
C ILE A 359 -11.05 -35.55 29.36
N ASP A 360 -10.40 -35.65 28.20
CA ASP A 360 -11.04 -35.48 26.89
C ASP A 360 -12.21 -36.47 26.65
N GLY A 361 -12.21 -37.62 27.34
CA GLY A 361 -13.30 -38.62 27.31
C GLY A 361 -14.45 -38.36 28.28
N ILE A 362 -14.35 -37.37 29.17
CA ILE A 362 -15.38 -37.07 30.19
C ILE A 362 -16.33 -35.97 29.68
N ASP A 363 -17.59 -36.33 29.42
CA ASP A 363 -18.60 -35.36 29.04
C ASP A 363 -18.86 -34.31 30.14
N GLY A 364 -18.81 -33.03 29.77
CA GLY A 364 -19.12 -31.93 30.69
C GLY A 364 -18.03 -31.65 31.73
N TRP A 365 -16.78 -32.02 31.49
CA TRP A 365 -15.64 -31.78 32.39
C TRP A 365 -15.52 -30.33 32.83
N TYR A 366 -15.55 -29.39 31.88
CA TYR A 366 -15.39 -27.97 32.15
C TYR A 366 -16.60 -27.28 32.81
N GLY A 367 -17.67 -28.00 33.02
CA GLY A 367 -18.85 -27.55 33.79
C GLY A 367 -18.86 -28.02 35.23
N LYS A 368 -17.87 -28.85 35.65
CA LYS A 368 -17.75 -29.37 37.02
C LYS A 368 -16.98 -28.36 37.88
N THR A 369 -17.22 -28.43 39.21
CA THR A 369 -16.43 -27.68 40.18
C THR A 369 -15.01 -28.25 40.28
N GLU A 370 -14.05 -27.40 40.68
CA GLU A 370 -12.65 -27.82 40.85
C GLU A 370 -12.50 -28.98 41.82
N GLU A 371 -13.33 -29.01 42.87
CA GLU A 371 -13.37 -30.13 43.86
C GLU A 371 -13.83 -31.45 43.21
N GLU A 372 -14.88 -31.42 42.36
CA GLU A 372 -15.35 -32.57 41.62
C GLU A 372 -14.32 -33.05 40.58
N GLN A 373 -13.66 -32.17 39.92
CA GLN A 373 -12.59 -32.48 38.96
C GLN A 373 -11.42 -33.18 39.68
N ARG A 374 -11.03 -32.63 40.83
CA ARG A 374 -9.97 -33.17 41.67
C ARG A 374 -10.31 -34.60 42.19
N GLU A 375 -11.52 -34.80 42.68
CA GLU A 375 -11.97 -36.11 43.17
C GLU A 375 -11.96 -37.17 42.06
N ILE A 376 -12.40 -36.82 40.86
CA ILE A 376 -12.40 -37.73 39.69
C ILE A 376 -10.97 -38.14 39.32
N LEU A 377 -10.04 -37.17 39.27
CA LEU A 377 -8.65 -37.45 38.91
C LEU A 377 -7.92 -38.25 39.99
N LEU A 378 -8.13 -37.93 41.25
CA LEU A 378 -7.57 -38.71 42.37
C LEU A 378 -8.09 -40.16 42.38
N SER A 379 -9.38 -40.38 42.09
CA SER A 379 -9.92 -41.75 41.97
C SER A 379 -9.26 -42.51 40.83
N TYR A 380 -9.05 -41.85 39.67
CA TYR A 380 -8.39 -42.47 38.53
C TYR A 380 -6.92 -42.83 38.81
N ILE A 381 -6.19 -41.97 39.53
CA ILE A 381 -4.82 -42.23 39.97
C ILE A 381 -4.80 -43.42 40.93
N ASN A 382 -5.70 -43.45 41.94
CA ASN A 382 -5.78 -44.51 42.95
C ASN A 382 -6.18 -45.87 42.38
N ASP A 383 -6.95 -45.91 41.28
CA ASP A 383 -7.31 -47.13 40.57
C ASP A 383 -6.15 -47.72 39.73
N GLY A 384 -4.94 -47.10 39.79
CA GLY A 384 -3.73 -47.59 39.16
C GLY A 384 -3.58 -47.21 37.69
N PHE A 385 -4.47 -46.38 37.17
CA PHE A 385 -4.38 -45.86 35.78
C PHE A 385 -3.52 -44.60 35.66
N GLY A 386 -3.38 -43.83 36.75
CA GLY A 386 -2.47 -42.71 36.84
C GLY A 386 -1.14 -43.19 37.37
N TYR A 387 -0.16 -43.22 36.56
CA TYR A 387 1.15 -43.70 36.83
C TYR A 387 1.81 -43.08 38.08
N ASP A 388 2.73 -43.78 38.66
CA ASP A 388 3.55 -43.55 39.79
C ASP A 388 4.02 -42.10 39.98
N TYR A 389 3.16 -41.23 40.51
CA TYR A 389 3.50 -39.83 40.82
C TYR A 389 4.39 -39.69 42.07
N ARG A 390 4.83 -40.83 42.64
CA ARG A 390 5.80 -40.94 43.76
C ARG A 390 5.44 -40.10 44.97
N GLY A 391 4.17 -39.99 45.30
CA GLY A 391 3.68 -39.22 46.45
C GLY A 391 3.35 -37.74 46.17
N PHE A 392 3.37 -37.32 44.89
CA PHE A 392 3.00 -35.97 44.48
C PHE A 392 1.65 -35.96 43.75
N GLU A 393 0.70 -36.80 44.14
CA GLU A 393 -0.59 -36.97 43.49
C GLU A 393 -1.41 -35.70 43.47
N ASP A 394 -1.42 -34.95 44.58
CA ASP A 394 -2.17 -33.70 44.70
C ASP A 394 -1.63 -32.58 43.78
N ASP A 395 -0.32 -32.48 43.72
CA ASP A 395 0.35 -31.48 42.85
C ASP A 395 0.17 -31.85 41.38
N ALA A 396 0.23 -33.16 41.04
CA ALA A 396 -0.03 -33.66 39.70
C ALA A 396 -1.46 -33.33 39.25
N VAL A 397 -2.46 -33.57 40.11
CA VAL A 397 -3.87 -33.25 39.82
C VAL A 397 -4.05 -31.75 39.56
N THR A 398 -3.49 -30.89 40.41
CA THR A 398 -3.57 -29.43 40.24
C THR A 398 -2.93 -28.99 38.94
N ARG A 399 -1.75 -29.53 38.60
CA ARG A 399 -1.06 -29.27 37.34
C ARG A 399 -1.89 -29.72 36.11
N ILE A 400 -2.50 -30.90 36.17
CA ILE A 400 -3.28 -31.46 35.06
C ILE A 400 -4.56 -30.65 34.84
N ILE A 401 -5.27 -30.25 35.93
CA ILE A 401 -6.42 -29.34 35.82
C ILE A 401 -6.02 -28.05 35.16
N SER A 402 -4.93 -27.43 35.62
CA SER A 402 -4.40 -26.17 35.01
C SER A 402 -4.06 -26.36 33.52
N LYS A 403 -3.40 -27.49 33.15
CA LYS A 403 -3.12 -27.79 31.74
C LYS A 403 -4.40 -27.96 30.90
N ALA A 404 -5.39 -28.69 31.43
CA ALA A 404 -6.67 -28.91 30.75
C ALA A 404 -7.41 -27.59 30.53
N ASP A 405 -7.44 -26.72 31.55
CA ASP A 405 -8.06 -25.39 31.44
C ASP A 405 -7.32 -24.48 30.44
N MET A 406 -5.99 -24.50 30.43
CA MET A 406 -5.20 -23.75 29.42
C MET A 406 -5.47 -24.27 28.00
N ILE A 407 -5.56 -25.57 27.78
CA ILE A 407 -5.92 -26.18 26.49
C ILE A 407 -7.32 -25.75 26.08
N HIS A 408 -8.27 -25.78 27.00
CA HIS A 408 -9.66 -25.38 26.76
C HIS A 408 -9.75 -23.89 26.43
N MET A 409 -9.09 -23.03 27.19
CA MET A 409 -9.02 -21.59 26.93
C MET A 409 -8.35 -21.25 25.58
N SER A 410 -7.30 -21.97 25.19
CA SER A 410 -6.65 -21.80 23.90
C SER A 410 -7.55 -22.14 22.71
N SER A 411 -8.47 -23.10 22.90
CA SER A 411 -9.45 -23.52 21.87
C SER A 411 -10.72 -22.66 21.83
N GLY A 412 -10.90 -21.76 22.79
CA GLY A 412 -12.16 -21.06 23.05
C GLY A 412 -12.45 -19.81 22.19
N MET A 413 -13.53 -19.11 22.57
CA MET A 413 -14.20 -18.03 21.82
C MET A 413 -13.30 -16.81 21.46
N VAL A 414 -12.22 -16.58 22.21
CA VAL A 414 -11.28 -15.47 21.97
C VAL A 414 -10.68 -15.55 20.57
N ASN A 415 -10.40 -16.77 20.08
CA ASN A 415 -9.82 -17.01 18.77
C ASN A 415 -10.76 -16.65 17.60
N VAL A 416 -12.08 -16.84 17.76
CA VAL A 416 -13.08 -16.50 16.75
C VAL A 416 -13.22 -14.98 16.60
N TRP A 417 -13.19 -14.23 17.70
CA TRP A 417 -13.24 -12.77 17.68
C TRP A 417 -12.03 -12.18 16.96
N PHE A 418 -10.86 -12.77 17.15
CA PHE A 418 -9.65 -12.36 16.46
C PHE A 418 -9.79 -12.48 14.92
N VAL A 419 -10.23 -13.65 14.41
CA VAL A 419 -10.51 -13.83 12.98
C VAL A 419 -11.53 -12.83 12.47
N LEU A 420 -12.57 -12.56 13.25
CA LEU A 420 -13.65 -11.66 12.87
C LEU A 420 -13.16 -10.23 12.78
N ILE A 421 -12.38 -9.75 13.74
CA ILE A 421 -11.79 -8.41 13.76
C ILE A 421 -10.84 -8.21 12.57
N PHE A 422 -9.94 -9.17 12.32
CA PHE A 422 -9.00 -9.08 11.20
C PHE A 422 -9.71 -9.12 9.84
N THR A 423 -10.72 -9.95 9.69
CA THR A 423 -11.51 -10.04 8.45
C THR A 423 -12.29 -8.76 8.19
N ILE A 424 -12.95 -8.20 9.20
CA ILE A 424 -13.65 -6.92 9.12
C ILE A 424 -12.65 -5.79 8.84
N GLY A 425 -11.53 -5.75 9.55
CA GLY A 425 -10.45 -4.80 9.32
C GLY A 425 -9.94 -4.85 7.89
N GLY A 426 -9.64 -6.04 7.38
CA GLY A 426 -9.20 -6.26 6.00
C GLY A 426 -10.24 -5.85 4.95
N PHE A 427 -11.52 -5.95 5.26
CA PHE A 427 -12.60 -5.50 4.38
C PHE A 427 -12.72 -3.98 4.29
N PHE A 428 -12.55 -3.27 5.41
CA PHE A 428 -12.68 -1.82 5.46
C PHE A 428 -11.37 -1.08 5.18
N ALA A 429 -10.21 -1.67 5.46
CA ALA A 429 -8.91 -1.01 5.30
C ALA A 429 -8.68 -0.41 3.90
N PRO A 430 -8.91 -1.11 2.77
CA PRO A 430 -8.73 -0.52 1.44
C PRO A 430 -9.64 0.68 1.20
N LEU A 431 -10.84 0.65 1.75
CA LEU A 431 -11.82 1.74 1.63
C LEU A 431 -11.37 2.96 2.43
N VAL A 432 -10.97 2.77 3.69
CA VAL A 432 -10.45 3.83 4.57
C VAL A 432 -9.21 4.47 3.94
N ILE A 433 -8.30 3.65 3.39
CA ILE A 433 -7.10 4.12 2.71
C ILE A 433 -7.45 5.02 1.51
N VAL A 434 -8.39 4.59 0.65
CA VAL A 434 -8.81 5.39 -0.51
C VAL A 434 -9.48 6.70 -0.07
N TYR A 435 -10.34 6.67 0.95
CA TYR A 435 -10.95 7.89 1.49
C TYR A 435 -9.91 8.83 2.13
N ALA A 436 -8.96 8.29 2.87
CA ALA A 436 -7.86 9.06 3.44
C ALA A 436 -7.00 9.69 2.34
N GLN A 437 -6.65 8.95 1.29
CA GLN A 437 -5.92 9.46 0.14
C GLN A 437 -6.69 10.55 -0.61
N ALA A 438 -7.99 10.34 -0.83
CA ALA A 438 -8.83 11.36 -1.46
C ALA A 438 -8.89 12.65 -0.64
N ALA A 439 -8.94 12.54 0.70
CA ALA A 439 -8.90 13.69 1.60
C ALA A 439 -7.53 14.41 1.59
N LEU A 440 -6.45 13.62 1.52
CA LEU A 440 -5.07 14.12 1.53
C LEU A 440 -4.66 14.74 0.19
N ASN A 441 -5.08 14.16 -0.93
CA ASN A 441 -4.67 14.55 -2.28
C ASN A 441 -5.76 15.33 -3.04
N LYS A 442 -6.72 15.87 -2.33
CA LYS A 442 -8.01 16.38 -2.76
C LYS A 442 -8.06 17.13 -4.11
N ASN A 443 -6.96 17.69 -4.58
CA ASN A 443 -6.92 18.40 -5.87
C ASN A 443 -5.55 18.29 -6.59
N ALA A 444 -4.59 17.53 -6.07
CA ALA A 444 -3.24 17.49 -6.64
C ALA A 444 -3.24 16.97 -8.08
N PHE A 445 -3.86 15.81 -8.30
CA PHE A 445 -3.92 15.19 -9.63
C PHE A 445 -4.79 15.97 -10.61
N ILE A 446 -5.91 16.53 -10.13
CA ILE A 446 -6.78 17.38 -10.95
C ILE A 446 -6.05 18.67 -11.34
N ARG A 447 -5.22 19.22 -10.44
CA ARG A 447 -4.41 20.39 -10.69
C ARG A 447 -3.35 20.12 -11.77
N ASP A 448 -2.65 19.00 -11.67
CA ASP A 448 -1.63 18.61 -12.64
C ASP A 448 -2.24 18.36 -14.02
N GLU A 449 -3.37 17.64 -14.07
CA GLU A 449 -4.09 17.42 -15.32
C GLU A 449 -4.64 18.71 -15.92
N THR A 450 -5.18 19.62 -15.09
CA THR A 450 -5.62 20.94 -15.54
C THR A 450 -4.46 21.74 -16.12
N ALA A 451 -3.27 21.65 -15.53
CA ALA A 451 -2.08 22.31 -16.01
C ALA A 451 -1.68 21.82 -17.40
N ASP A 452 -1.69 20.50 -17.59
CA ASP A 452 -1.39 19.90 -18.88
C ASP A 452 -2.42 20.32 -19.96
N LEU A 453 -3.71 20.35 -19.61
CA LEU A 453 -4.76 20.81 -20.51
C LEU A 453 -4.61 22.30 -20.86
N GLN A 454 -4.26 23.14 -19.90
CA GLN A 454 -3.99 24.55 -20.12
C GLN A 454 -2.77 24.76 -21.04
N SER A 455 -1.68 24.02 -20.81
CA SER A 455 -0.48 24.04 -21.65
C SER A 455 -0.83 23.62 -23.08
N THR A 456 -1.59 22.56 -23.25
CA THR A 456 -2.07 22.08 -24.55
C THR A 456 -2.90 23.16 -25.27
N VAL A 457 -3.83 23.83 -24.58
CA VAL A 457 -4.61 24.92 -25.18
C VAL A 457 -3.74 26.06 -25.68
N LEU A 458 -2.73 26.48 -24.92
CA LEU A 458 -1.83 27.55 -25.36
C LEU A 458 -1.05 27.18 -26.61
N MET A 459 -0.61 25.89 -26.70
CA MET A 459 0.02 25.39 -27.92
C MET A 459 -0.95 25.43 -29.11
N LEU A 460 -2.19 25.00 -28.89
CA LEU A 460 -3.22 25.01 -29.94
C LEU A 460 -3.58 26.46 -30.38
N LEU A 461 -3.69 27.41 -29.45
CA LEU A 461 -3.97 28.81 -29.74
C LEU A 461 -2.84 29.52 -30.49
N SER A 462 -1.63 28.99 -30.47
CA SER A 462 -0.52 29.53 -31.25
C SER A 462 -0.70 29.31 -32.76
N HIS A 463 -1.56 28.37 -33.17
CA HIS A 463 -1.84 28.02 -34.56
C HIS A 463 -3.20 28.56 -35.03
N LYS A 464 -3.19 29.35 -36.08
CA LYS A 464 -4.38 30.04 -36.65
C LYS A 464 -5.47 29.08 -37.18
N SER A 465 -5.15 27.79 -37.39
CA SER A 465 -6.08 26.79 -37.93
C SER A 465 -6.85 26.01 -36.85
N THR A 466 -6.69 26.38 -35.59
CA THR A 466 -7.37 25.71 -34.47
C THR A 466 -8.82 26.18 -34.35
N THR A 467 -9.75 25.25 -34.24
CA THR A 467 -11.17 25.55 -34.00
C THR A 467 -11.54 25.18 -32.57
N PRO A 468 -12.61 25.80 -31.99
CA PRO A 468 -13.07 25.46 -30.63
C PRO A 468 -13.38 23.99 -30.46
N GLN A 469 -13.99 23.35 -31.48
CA GLN A 469 -14.28 21.92 -31.47
C GLN A 469 -13.03 21.06 -31.31
N LYS A 470 -11.94 21.43 -32.01
CA LYS A 470 -10.64 20.74 -31.88
C LYS A 470 -10.08 20.87 -30.48
N ILE A 471 -10.18 22.01 -29.81
CA ILE A 471 -9.72 22.18 -28.43
C ILE A 471 -10.45 21.21 -27.50
N VAL A 472 -11.77 21.12 -27.61
CA VAL A 472 -12.58 20.24 -26.75
C VAL A 472 -12.29 18.76 -27.05
N GLN A 473 -12.07 18.39 -28.31
CA GLN A 473 -11.64 17.05 -28.68
C GLN A 473 -10.25 16.70 -28.10
N TRP A 474 -9.32 17.66 -28.12
CA TRP A 474 -8.02 17.47 -27.48
C TRP A 474 -8.14 17.29 -25.98
N PHE A 475 -9.05 17.99 -25.30
CA PHE A 475 -9.34 17.73 -23.90
C PHE A 475 -9.81 16.29 -23.69
N ALA A 476 -10.76 15.82 -24.50
CA ALA A 476 -11.30 14.46 -24.41
C ALA A 476 -10.22 13.38 -24.65
N ASN A 477 -9.25 13.65 -25.53
CA ASN A 477 -8.17 12.72 -25.86
C ASN A 477 -7.01 12.75 -24.85
N SER A 478 -6.74 13.91 -24.24
CA SER A 478 -5.60 14.13 -23.34
C SER A 478 -5.95 13.86 -21.88
N ALA A 479 -7.19 14.10 -21.49
CA ALA A 479 -7.64 13.91 -20.12
C ALA A 479 -7.66 12.43 -19.73
N VAL A 480 -7.25 12.15 -18.49
CA VAL A 480 -7.29 10.81 -17.88
C VAL A 480 -8.32 10.74 -16.76
N LEU A 481 -8.17 11.58 -15.75
CA LEU A 481 -9.11 11.66 -14.63
C LEU A 481 -10.39 12.39 -15.01
N LEU A 482 -10.25 13.42 -15.83
CA LEU A 482 -11.34 14.27 -16.32
C LEU A 482 -11.84 13.84 -17.72
N MET A 483 -11.45 12.64 -18.18
CA MET A 483 -11.79 12.16 -19.54
C MET A 483 -13.31 12.11 -19.79
N GLU A 484 -14.09 11.59 -18.87
CA GLU A 484 -15.54 11.44 -19.09
C GLU A 484 -16.27 12.78 -19.26
N PRO A 485 -16.09 13.79 -18.37
CA PRO A 485 -16.72 15.09 -18.59
C PRO A 485 -16.20 15.80 -19.86
N CYS A 486 -14.91 15.64 -20.19
CA CYS A 486 -14.35 16.19 -21.42
C CYS A 486 -14.91 15.49 -22.67
N CYS A 487 -15.09 14.17 -22.66
CA CYS A 487 -15.72 13.43 -23.75
C CYS A 487 -17.19 13.82 -23.95
N LYS A 488 -17.96 14.06 -22.88
CA LYS A 488 -19.34 14.54 -22.98
C LYS A 488 -19.40 15.93 -23.60
N ALA A 489 -18.53 16.83 -23.18
CA ALA A 489 -18.43 18.16 -23.77
C ALA A 489 -18.06 18.10 -25.26
N ALA A 490 -17.12 17.22 -25.65
CA ALA A 490 -16.74 17.04 -27.05
C ALA A 490 -17.86 16.44 -27.90
N THR A 491 -18.67 15.55 -27.36
CA THR A 491 -19.71 14.83 -28.10
C THR A 491 -21.02 15.61 -28.19
N TYR A 492 -21.42 16.25 -27.10
CA TYR A 492 -22.73 16.89 -26.98
C TYR A 492 -22.68 18.42 -26.94
N GLY A 493 -21.50 19.02 -26.81
CA GLY A 493 -21.36 20.47 -26.61
C GLY A 493 -21.87 20.96 -25.25
N ASP A 494 -22.05 20.07 -24.30
CA ASP A 494 -22.51 20.39 -22.94
C ASP A 494 -21.34 20.41 -21.96
N PHE A 495 -21.03 21.58 -21.43
CA PHE A 495 -19.93 21.83 -20.49
C PHE A 495 -20.36 21.75 -19.01
N SER A 496 -21.64 21.48 -18.74
CA SER A 496 -22.17 21.40 -17.36
C SER A 496 -21.44 20.36 -16.52
N ASP A 497 -21.19 19.17 -17.09
CA ASP A 497 -20.48 18.09 -16.44
C ASP A 497 -19.00 18.42 -16.20
N MET A 498 -18.34 19.18 -17.11
CA MET A 498 -16.96 19.63 -16.89
C MET A 498 -16.89 20.59 -15.70
N LYS A 499 -17.81 21.56 -15.60
CA LYS A 499 -17.86 22.52 -14.49
C LYS A 499 -18.18 21.86 -13.15
N ALA A 500 -19.03 20.81 -13.17
CA ALA A 500 -19.44 20.06 -11.98
C ALA A 500 -18.43 18.98 -11.56
N ALA A 501 -17.47 18.61 -12.41
CA ALA A 501 -16.53 17.51 -12.17
C ALA A 501 -15.63 17.77 -10.96
N THR A 502 -15.27 19.03 -10.72
CA THR A 502 -14.34 19.40 -9.66
C THR A 502 -14.62 20.79 -9.11
N ASN A 503 -14.22 21.04 -7.86
CA ASN A 503 -14.25 22.37 -7.25
C ASN A 503 -12.95 23.18 -7.52
N TYR A 504 -12.05 22.68 -8.39
CA TYR A 504 -10.80 23.35 -8.71
C TYR A 504 -11.02 24.50 -9.69
N LYS A 505 -10.94 25.74 -9.18
CA LYS A 505 -11.25 26.97 -9.95
C LYS A 505 -10.55 27.07 -11.30
N PRO A 506 -9.25 26.75 -11.45
CA PRO A 506 -8.59 26.86 -12.76
C PRO A 506 -9.18 25.93 -13.84
N PHE A 507 -9.66 24.74 -13.46
CA PHE A 507 -10.34 23.84 -14.39
C PHE A 507 -11.74 24.35 -14.76
N ILE A 508 -12.47 24.90 -13.79
CA ILE A 508 -13.78 25.51 -14.05
C ILE A 508 -13.63 26.69 -15.03
N GLN A 509 -12.65 27.55 -14.80
CA GLN A 509 -12.32 28.67 -15.70
C GLN A 509 -11.94 28.19 -17.10
N LEU A 510 -11.10 27.13 -17.19
CA LEU A 510 -10.74 26.53 -18.47
C LEU A 510 -11.98 26.01 -19.22
N SER A 511 -12.91 25.37 -18.49
CA SER A 511 -14.18 24.88 -19.03
C SER A 511 -15.08 26.02 -19.52
N GLU A 512 -15.14 27.14 -18.79
CA GLU A 512 -15.89 28.34 -19.17
C GLU A 512 -15.29 29.00 -20.43
N CYS A 513 -13.95 29.14 -20.50
CA CYS A 513 -13.29 29.67 -21.70
C CYS A 513 -13.56 28.78 -22.93
N ALA A 514 -13.50 27.46 -22.76
CA ALA A 514 -13.81 26.53 -23.86
C ALA A 514 -15.26 26.61 -24.31
N GLU A 515 -16.21 26.77 -23.37
CA GLU A 515 -17.63 26.97 -23.68
C GLU A 515 -17.89 28.28 -24.41
N TYR A 516 -17.28 29.41 -23.98
CA TYR A 516 -17.41 30.70 -24.66
C TYR A 516 -16.89 30.62 -26.09
N ALA A 517 -15.73 30.01 -26.29
CA ALA A 517 -15.18 29.80 -27.63
C ALA A 517 -16.07 28.87 -28.47
N TYR A 518 -16.62 27.82 -27.90
CA TYR A 518 -17.54 26.89 -28.59
C TYR A 518 -18.84 27.58 -29.00
N ASN A 519 -19.34 28.51 -28.20
CA ASN A 519 -20.54 29.27 -28.45
C ASN A 519 -20.32 30.48 -29.39
N GLY A 520 -19.13 30.61 -29.98
CA GLY A 520 -18.84 31.57 -31.06
C GLY A 520 -18.09 32.83 -30.65
N MET A 521 -17.59 32.94 -29.41
CA MET A 521 -16.64 33.98 -29.04
C MET A 521 -15.31 33.78 -29.76
N ASP A 522 -14.63 34.86 -30.16
CA ASP A 522 -13.29 34.71 -30.73
C ASP A 522 -12.34 33.99 -29.78
N MET A 523 -11.57 33.04 -30.32
CA MET A 523 -10.72 32.18 -29.48
C MET A 523 -9.65 32.97 -28.72
N ASN A 524 -9.07 33.99 -29.34
CA ASN A 524 -8.08 34.85 -28.70
C ASN A 524 -8.70 35.67 -27.56
N GLU A 525 -9.98 36.04 -27.69
CA GLU A 525 -10.73 36.79 -26.67
C GLU A 525 -11.15 35.84 -25.53
N ALA A 526 -11.70 34.66 -25.86
CA ALA A 526 -12.14 33.67 -24.87
C ALA A 526 -11.00 33.17 -23.97
N PHE A 527 -9.78 33.07 -24.50
CA PHE A 527 -8.58 32.61 -23.78
C PHE A 527 -7.56 33.71 -23.48
N ALA A 528 -7.91 35.00 -23.67
CA ALA A 528 -6.98 36.13 -23.50
C ALA A 528 -6.28 36.14 -22.13
N ASP A 529 -7.03 35.92 -21.08
CA ASP A 529 -6.56 35.88 -19.71
C ASP A 529 -5.76 34.62 -19.35
N LEU A 530 -5.88 33.54 -20.14
CA LEU A 530 -5.29 32.27 -19.82
C LEU A 530 -3.76 32.32 -19.80
N LYS A 531 -3.17 32.97 -20.83
CA LYS A 531 -1.71 33.10 -20.95
C LYS A 531 -1.11 33.91 -19.79
N GLN A 532 -1.73 35.03 -19.43
CA GLN A 532 -1.26 35.86 -18.33
C GLN A 532 -1.45 35.18 -16.96
N LYS A 533 -2.58 34.53 -16.76
CA LYS A 533 -2.86 33.77 -15.56
C LYS A 533 -1.94 32.53 -15.42
N MET A 534 -1.58 31.86 -16.52
CA MET A 534 -0.62 30.75 -16.48
C MET A 534 0.76 31.17 -16.01
N LEU A 535 1.30 32.29 -16.46
CA LEU A 535 2.61 32.76 -15.99
C LEU A 535 2.62 33.09 -14.49
N ILE A 536 1.52 33.64 -13.97
CA ILE A 536 1.35 33.89 -12.54
C ILE A 536 1.16 32.56 -11.81
N GLN A 537 0.32 31.68 -12.33
CA GLN A 537 0.03 30.36 -11.76
C GLN A 537 1.22 29.41 -11.82
N GLN A 538 2.13 29.54 -12.77
CA GLN A 538 3.35 28.73 -12.83
C GLN A 538 4.22 28.93 -11.59
N ARG A 539 4.42 30.19 -11.16
CA ARG A 539 5.14 30.49 -9.91
C ARG A 539 4.39 30.00 -8.66
N GLU A 540 3.07 30.16 -8.64
CA GLU A 540 2.24 29.59 -7.57
C GLU A 540 2.28 28.05 -7.57
N ARG A 541 2.28 27.42 -8.76
CA ARG A 541 2.38 25.96 -8.88
C ARG A 541 3.68 25.43 -8.31
N MET A 542 4.82 26.06 -8.63
CA MET A 542 6.12 25.69 -8.04
C MET A 542 6.06 25.72 -6.51
N ARG A 543 5.55 26.81 -5.94
CA ARG A 543 5.43 26.97 -4.49
C ARG A 543 4.44 25.97 -3.88
N VAL A 544 3.35 25.67 -4.57
CA VAL A 544 2.37 24.69 -4.11
C VAL A 544 2.91 23.27 -4.26
N ALA A 545 3.65 22.96 -5.34
CA ALA A 545 4.33 21.67 -5.51
C ALA A 545 5.39 21.43 -4.42
N ASP A 546 6.22 22.44 -4.12
CA ASP A 546 7.17 22.38 -3.02
C ASP A 546 6.50 22.13 -1.65
N ASN A 547 5.43 22.86 -1.38
CA ASN A 547 4.65 22.65 -0.15
C ASN A 547 4.00 21.26 -0.09
N GLU A 548 3.61 20.73 -1.24
CA GLU A 548 3.03 19.38 -1.32
C GLU A 548 4.08 18.30 -1.08
N VAL A 549 5.28 18.44 -1.66
CA VAL A 549 6.42 17.55 -1.37
C VAL A 549 6.74 17.60 0.12
N GLN A 550 6.84 18.79 0.71
CA GLN A 550 7.08 18.95 2.14
C GLN A 550 5.97 18.32 3.00
N ASN A 551 4.71 18.48 2.62
CA ASN A 551 3.59 17.86 3.32
C ASN A 551 3.61 16.33 3.20
N ARG A 552 4.04 15.77 2.06
CA ARG A 552 4.21 14.32 1.89
C ARG A 552 5.31 13.80 2.80
N ILE A 553 6.46 14.50 2.87
CA ILE A 553 7.58 14.16 3.77
C ILE A 553 7.10 14.16 5.22
N SER A 554 6.47 15.24 5.69
CA SER A 554 5.96 15.34 7.07
C SER A 554 4.96 14.23 7.43
N ARG A 555 4.13 13.81 6.49
CA ARG A 555 3.20 12.69 6.73
C ARG A 555 3.91 11.36 6.87
N VAL A 556 4.96 11.14 6.08
CA VAL A 556 5.79 9.93 6.21
C VAL A 556 6.57 9.93 7.53
N GLU A 557 7.09 11.07 7.96
CA GLU A 557 7.71 11.25 9.27
C GLU A 557 6.75 10.91 10.42
N VAL A 558 5.48 11.31 10.32
CA VAL A 558 4.44 10.91 11.29
C VAL A 558 4.20 9.41 11.26
N CYS A 559 4.17 8.78 10.08
CA CYS A 559 4.02 7.33 9.96
C CYS A 559 5.22 6.57 10.54
N SER A 560 6.44 7.04 10.33
CA SER A 560 7.66 6.42 10.88
C SER A 560 7.70 6.54 12.40
N THR A 561 7.37 7.73 12.92
CA THR A 561 7.28 7.97 14.38
C THR A 561 6.17 7.13 15.01
N LEU A 562 5.00 7.00 14.35
CA LEU A 562 3.90 6.17 14.84
C LEU A 562 4.26 4.69 14.88
N SER A 563 4.92 4.17 13.84
CA SER A 563 5.35 2.78 13.75
C SER A 563 6.36 2.43 14.86
N LEU A 564 7.40 3.23 14.99
CA LEU A 564 8.44 3.05 16.01
C LEU A 564 7.87 3.28 17.43
N GLY A 565 7.07 4.34 17.59
CA GLY A 565 6.44 4.71 18.86
C GLY A 565 5.46 3.65 19.35
N ALA A 566 4.68 3.02 18.47
CA ALA A 566 3.79 1.93 18.84
C ALA A 566 4.57 0.71 19.38
N ALA A 567 5.63 0.30 18.69
CA ALA A 567 6.47 -0.79 19.15
C ALA A 567 7.12 -0.51 20.51
N MET A 568 7.69 0.67 20.69
CA MET A 568 8.33 1.04 21.95
C MET A 568 7.31 1.26 23.08
N ALA A 569 6.24 1.99 22.83
CA ALA A 569 5.27 2.36 23.87
C ALA A 569 4.42 1.15 24.32
N LEU A 570 3.88 0.38 23.38
CA LEU A 570 2.94 -0.70 23.69
C LEU A 570 3.65 -2.01 24.06
N TYR A 571 4.76 -2.31 23.38
CA TYR A 571 5.41 -3.60 23.59
C TYR A 571 6.54 -3.57 24.61
N MET A 572 7.27 -2.44 24.73
CA MET A 572 8.40 -2.32 25.65
C MET A 572 8.04 -1.57 26.93
N PHE A 573 7.58 -0.30 26.83
CA PHE A 573 7.42 0.54 28.01
C PHE A 573 6.17 0.20 28.83
N MET A 574 5.05 -0.13 28.22
CA MET A 574 3.80 -0.43 28.92
C MET A 574 3.93 -1.62 29.87
N PRO A 575 4.48 -2.79 29.49
CA PRO A 575 4.66 -3.92 30.40
C PRO A 575 5.59 -3.59 31.56
N ILE A 576 6.71 -2.92 31.29
CA ILE A 576 7.66 -2.49 32.34
C ILE A 576 6.98 -1.55 33.34
N PHE A 577 6.19 -0.59 32.85
CA PHE A 577 5.51 0.37 33.69
C PHE A 577 4.43 -0.29 34.57
N VAL A 578 3.67 -1.23 34.02
CA VAL A 578 2.67 -2.00 34.77
C VAL A 578 3.33 -2.88 35.83
N ALA A 579 4.43 -3.57 35.50
CA ALA A 579 5.20 -4.36 36.45
C ALA A 579 5.77 -3.50 37.60
N MET A 580 6.28 -2.30 37.29
CA MET A 580 6.75 -1.34 38.31
C MET A 580 5.62 -0.88 39.26
N ILE A 581 4.42 -0.61 38.70
CA ILE A 581 3.26 -0.22 39.54
C ILE A 581 2.88 -1.36 40.47
N GLN A 582 2.84 -2.59 39.97
CA GLN A 582 2.49 -3.74 40.77
C GLN A 582 3.51 -3.97 41.91
N LEU A 583 4.78 -3.94 41.58
CA LEU A 583 5.85 -4.03 42.58
C LEU A 583 5.72 -2.94 43.66
N PHE A 584 5.37 -1.71 43.27
CA PHE A 584 5.15 -0.60 44.23
C PHE A 584 3.91 -0.84 45.10
N MET A 585 2.83 -1.41 44.54
CA MET A 585 1.64 -1.78 45.30
C MET A 585 1.93 -2.88 46.31
N ASP A 586 2.68 -3.90 45.92
CA ASP A 586 3.07 -5.00 46.78
C ASP A 586 3.95 -4.53 47.93
N PHE A 587 4.90 -3.61 47.69
CA PHE A 587 5.66 -2.94 48.74
C PHE A 587 4.78 -2.14 49.70
N SER A 588 3.75 -1.43 49.19
CA SER A 588 2.85 -0.64 50.01
C SER A 588 1.90 -1.47 50.88
N THR A 589 1.60 -2.71 50.48
CA THR A 589 0.79 -3.66 51.27
C THR A 589 1.60 -4.40 52.34
N MET A 590 2.93 -4.46 52.17
CA MET A 590 3.85 -5.04 53.17
C MET A 590 4.27 -4.07 54.30
N MET A 591 4.07 -2.78 54.11
CA MET A 591 4.26 -1.75 55.15
C MET A 591 2.97 -1.52 55.94
#